data_6afe42e5e35fb6a4e7da69aa8f72a2bd
#
_entry.id   6afe42e5e35fb6a4e7da69aa8f72a2bd
#
_cell.length_a   1.000
_cell.length_b   1.000
_cell.length_c   1.000
_cell.angle_alpha   90.00
_cell.angle_beta   90.00
_cell.angle_gamma   90.00
#
_symmetry.space_group_name_H-M   'P 1'
#
loop_
_entity.id
_entity.type
_entity.pdbx_description
1 polymer ?
#
loop_
_entity_poly.entity_id
_entity_poly.type
_entity_poly.pdbx_seq_one_letter_code
_entity_poly.pdbx_strand_id
1 'polypeptide(L)'
;MPSHWRDKVGVRELDYFNEESMVRAFKGIDTVIFIPSIIHPSFKRLPEVENLVSAAHKAHVSHIMFIGYYADQHNNPFHMSPYFGYAERLLASSGLKYTYVRMAMYMDPLKPYLPELADMQKLIYPAGDGRINYISRDDIARGIVALLQQPDKFGHRYLLSGYSYSMTELAAILSEAAGSKIEYSPVSLEKFSEMYDEPKGFGALLASMYEAGARGLLDQHSNDFEQLVHDKPQTFPEFLKK
;
A
#
# COMPACT_ATOMS: atom_id res chain seq x y z
N MET A 1 -7.38 -4.04 -19.86
CA MET A 1 -7.74 -5.26 -19.14
C MET A 1 -7.11 -6.47 -19.86
N PRO A 2 -6.47 -7.40 -19.14
CA PRO A 2 -5.90 -8.60 -19.74
C PRO A 2 -6.96 -9.39 -20.50
N SER A 3 -6.61 -9.92 -21.69
CA SER A 3 -7.58 -10.57 -22.58
C SER A 3 -8.28 -11.78 -21.95
N HIS A 4 -7.57 -12.53 -21.09
CA HIS A 4 -8.10 -13.72 -20.42
C HIS A 4 -9.14 -13.44 -19.32
N TRP A 5 -9.37 -12.16 -18.98
CA TRP A 5 -10.38 -11.75 -17.99
C TRP A 5 -11.69 -11.30 -18.62
N ARG A 6 -11.70 -10.98 -19.93
CA ARG A 6 -12.86 -10.34 -20.60
C ARG A 6 -14.18 -11.10 -20.44
N ASP A 7 -14.11 -12.43 -20.43
CA ASP A 7 -15.29 -13.28 -20.30
C ASP A 7 -15.60 -13.72 -18.88
N LYS A 8 -14.75 -13.31 -17.89
CA LYS A 8 -14.87 -13.75 -16.50
C LYS A 8 -15.28 -12.64 -15.54
N VAL A 9 -15.12 -11.38 -15.92
CA VAL A 9 -15.39 -10.22 -15.05
C VAL A 9 -16.17 -9.15 -15.81
N GLY A 10 -17.16 -8.58 -15.16
CA GLY A 10 -17.84 -7.38 -15.63
C GLY A 10 -16.97 -6.15 -15.37
N VAL A 11 -16.90 -5.24 -16.34
CA VAL A 11 -16.19 -3.96 -16.20
C VAL A 11 -17.19 -2.83 -16.11
N ARG A 12 -17.05 -1.98 -15.11
CA ARG A 12 -17.84 -0.77 -14.91
C ARG A 12 -16.90 0.42 -14.80
N GLU A 13 -17.21 1.47 -15.53
CA GLU A 13 -16.49 2.73 -15.38
C GLU A 13 -16.98 3.47 -14.14
N LEU A 14 -16.04 4.01 -13.36
CA LEU A 14 -16.36 4.85 -12.22
C LEU A 14 -15.28 5.93 -12.04
N ASP A 15 -15.71 7.07 -11.51
CA ASP A 15 -14.86 8.18 -11.08
C ASP A 15 -14.99 8.33 -9.55
N TYR A 16 -13.88 8.27 -8.81
CA TYR A 16 -13.85 8.42 -7.36
C TYR A 16 -14.32 9.80 -6.88
N PHE A 17 -14.23 10.80 -7.75
CA PHE A 17 -14.67 12.18 -7.46
C PHE A 17 -16.11 12.45 -7.87
N ASN A 18 -16.81 11.46 -8.41
CA ASN A 18 -18.21 11.55 -8.83
C ASN A 18 -19.04 10.47 -8.12
N GLU A 19 -19.76 10.90 -7.08
CA GLU A 19 -20.59 10.00 -6.27
C GLU A 19 -21.61 9.21 -7.09
N GLU A 20 -22.30 9.86 -8.05
CA GLU A 20 -23.30 9.21 -8.88
C GLU A 20 -22.68 8.11 -9.76
N SER A 21 -21.46 8.34 -10.23
CA SER A 21 -20.67 7.34 -10.97
C SER A 21 -20.39 6.10 -10.09
N MET A 22 -20.02 6.33 -8.83
CA MET A 22 -19.80 5.23 -7.87
C MET A 22 -21.11 4.50 -7.54
N VAL A 23 -22.21 5.21 -7.32
CA VAL A 23 -23.53 4.58 -7.07
C VAL A 23 -23.93 3.67 -8.24
N ARG A 24 -23.75 4.14 -9.48
CA ARG A 24 -24.03 3.29 -10.66
C ARG A 24 -23.12 2.05 -10.71
N ALA A 25 -21.84 2.23 -10.41
CA ALA A 25 -20.87 1.13 -10.41
C ALA A 25 -21.16 0.09 -9.31
N PHE A 26 -21.66 0.52 -8.15
CA PHE A 26 -21.95 -0.34 -7.01
C PHE A 26 -23.32 -1.04 -7.07
N LYS A 27 -24.18 -0.70 -8.03
CA LYS A 27 -25.52 -1.30 -8.12
C LYS A 27 -25.43 -2.83 -8.23
N GLY A 28 -26.04 -3.54 -7.27
CA GLY A 28 -26.06 -5.00 -7.18
C GLY A 28 -24.72 -5.62 -6.75
N ILE A 29 -23.88 -4.85 -6.05
CA ILE A 29 -22.62 -5.31 -5.48
C ILE A 29 -22.80 -5.45 -3.96
N ASP A 30 -22.48 -6.62 -3.40
CA ASP A 30 -22.57 -6.88 -1.97
C ASP A 30 -21.32 -6.41 -1.22
N THR A 31 -20.14 -6.65 -1.79
CA THR A 31 -18.84 -6.28 -1.18
C THR A 31 -18.01 -5.45 -2.14
N VAL A 32 -17.56 -4.30 -1.68
CA VAL A 32 -16.64 -3.42 -2.41
C VAL A 32 -15.25 -3.54 -1.81
N ILE A 33 -14.25 -3.87 -2.64
CA ILE A 33 -12.84 -3.71 -2.29
C ILE A 33 -12.40 -2.36 -2.83
N PHE A 34 -12.12 -1.41 -1.94
CA PHE A 34 -11.72 -0.07 -2.32
C PHE A 34 -10.21 0.09 -2.23
N ILE A 35 -9.58 0.34 -3.37
CA ILE A 35 -8.16 0.65 -3.48
C ILE A 35 -8.04 2.14 -3.78
N PRO A 36 -7.52 2.96 -2.84
CA PRO A 36 -7.41 4.40 -3.04
C PRO A 36 -6.54 4.79 -4.23
N SER A 37 -6.79 5.99 -4.78
CA SER A 37 -5.97 6.55 -5.85
C SER A 37 -4.54 6.90 -5.37
N ILE A 38 -3.70 7.35 -6.29
CA ILE A 38 -2.34 7.86 -6.01
C ILE A 38 -2.28 9.40 -5.97
N ILE A 39 -3.42 10.07 -6.00
CA ILE A 39 -3.49 11.54 -5.99
C ILE A 39 -2.87 12.11 -4.72
N HIS A 40 -2.07 13.14 -4.85
CA HIS A 40 -1.46 13.89 -3.75
C HIS A 40 -1.58 15.40 -3.98
N PRO A 41 -1.52 16.24 -2.95
CA PRO A 41 -1.40 15.91 -1.52
C PRO A 41 -2.64 15.22 -0.93
N SER A 42 -2.50 14.63 0.27
CA SER A 42 -3.48 13.75 0.92
C SER A 42 -4.90 14.34 1.01
N PHE A 43 -5.04 15.65 1.28
CA PHE A 43 -6.35 16.29 1.41
C PHE A 43 -7.17 16.26 0.11
N LYS A 44 -6.54 16.17 -1.06
CA LYS A 44 -7.25 16.03 -2.35
C LYS A 44 -7.94 14.69 -2.51
N ARG A 45 -7.58 13.70 -1.69
CA ARG A 45 -8.18 12.35 -1.71
C ARG A 45 -9.39 12.21 -0.79
N LEU A 46 -9.66 13.17 0.10
CA LEU A 46 -10.77 13.06 1.05
C LEU A 46 -12.12 12.77 0.36
N PRO A 47 -12.46 13.43 -0.78
CA PRO A 47 -13.72 13.14 -1.48
C PRO A 47 -13.85 11.69 -1.95
N GLU A 48 -12.74 10.97 -2.20
CA GLU A 48 -12.80 9.56 -2.64
C GLU A 48 -13.49 8.68 -1.58
N VAL A 49 -13.10 8.82 -0.32
CA VAL A 49 -13.65 8.01 0.77
C VAL A 49 -15.01 8.53 1.22
N GLU A 50 -15.26 9.83 1.13
CA GLU A 50 -16.57 10.43 1.40
C GLU A 50 -17.60 9.92 0.38
N ASN A 51 -17.26 9.98 -0.91
CA ASN A 51 -18.10 9.44 -1.99
C ASN A 51 -18.28 7.92 -1.88
N LEU A 52 -17.22 7.19 -1.47
CA LEU A 52 -17.30 5.74 -1.21
C LEU A 52 -18.39 5.43 -0.18
N VAL A 53 -18.36 6.10 0.96
CA VAL A 53 -19.34 5.88 2.05
C VAL A 53 -20.74 6.23 1.59
N SER A 54 -20.94 7.41 0.97
CA SER A 54 -22.24 7.87 0.48
C SER A 54 -22.79 6.94 -0.62
N ALA A 55 -21.97 6.57 -1.59
CA ALA A 55 -22.36 5.67 -2.68
C ALA A 55 -22.69 4.26 -2.18
N ALA A 56 -21.93 3.75 -1.21
CA ALA A 56 -22.20 2.45 -0.61
C ALA A 56 -23.55 2.40 0.09
N HIS A 57 -23.92 3.45 0.84
CA HIS A 57 -25.26 3.58 1.43
C HIS A 57 -26.36 3.60 0.37
N LYS A 58 -26.23 4.47 -0.66
CA LYS A 58 -27.23 4.63 -1.73
C LYS A 58 -27.40 3.36 -2.58
N ALA A 59 -26.33 2.61 -2.78
CA ALA A 59 -26.34 1.36 -3.54
C ALA A 59 -26.64 0.11 -2.69
N HIS A 60 -26.85 0.27 -1.38
CA HIS A 60 -27.08 -0.83 -0.42
C HIS A 60 -25.95 -1.86 -0.40
N VAL A 61 -24.69 -1.41 -0.46
CA VAL A 61 -23.51 -2.26 -0.31
C VAL A 61 -23.49 -2.82 1.10
N SER A 62 -23.34 -4.13 1.24
CA SER A 62 -23.35 -4.82 2.53
C SER A 62 -22.06 -4.70 3.30
N HIS A 63 -20.92 -4.59 2.59
CA HIS A 63 -19.59 -4.57 3.20
C HIS A 63 -18.58 -3.80 2.36
N ILE A 64 -17.70 -3.05 3.02
CA ILE A 64 -16.54 -2.37 2.41
C ILE A 64 -15.26 -3.01 2.95
N MET A 65 -14.39 -3.47 2.06
CA MET A 65 -13.00 -3.79 2.37
C MET A 65 -12.12 -2.65 1.88
N PHE A 66 -11.64 -1.82 2.79
CA PHE A 66 -10.78 -0.67 2.45
C PHE A 66 -9.32 -1.09 2.52
N ILE A 67 -8.59 -0.84 1.43
CA ILE A 67 -7.16 -1.15 1.34
C ILE A 67 -6.38 0.10 1.73
N GLY A 68 -5.89 0.10 2.96
CA GLY A 68 -5.10 1.17 3.55
C GLY A 68 -3.60 0.89 3.54
N TYR A 69 -2.86 1.77 4.16
CA TYR A 69 -1.42 1.66 4.33
C TYR A 69 -1.05 1.74 5.81
N TYR A 70 -0.04 1.02 6.26
CA TYR A 70 0.29 0.90 7.68
C TYR A 70 0.93 2.17 8.30
N ALA A 71 1.29 3.17 7.49
CA ALA A 71 1.73 4.48 7.93
C ALA A 71 0.54 5.41 8.24
N ASP A 72 -0.35 4.99 9.14
CA ASP A 72 -1.57 5.68 9.55
C ASP A 72 -1.54 6.20 11.01
N GLN A 73 -0.35 6.11 11.65
CA GLN A 73 -0.17 6.53 13.04
C GLN A 73 -0.31 8.05 13.19
N HIS A 74 -0.79 8.47 14.34
CA HIS A 74 -0.73 9.87 14.74
C HIS A 74 0.74 10.34 14.78
N ASN A 75 1.02 11.53 14.27
CA ASN A 75 2.38 12.10 14.15
C ASN A 75 3.33 11.37 13.18
N ASN A 76 2.81 10.56 12.25
CA ASN A 76 3.62 10.00 11.19
C ASN A 76 3.98 11.12 10.18
N PRO A 77 5.26 11.32 9.83
CA PRO A 77 5.67 12.35 8.87
C PRO A 77 5.25 12.08 7.44
N PHE A 78 4.84 10.86 7.11
CA PHE A 78 4.38 10.51 5.76
C PHE A 78 3.19 11.36 5.34
N HIS A 79 3.33 12.10 4.26
CA HIS A 79 2.35 13.08 3.81
C HIS A 79 0.96 12.50 3.48
N MET A 80 0.88 11.17 3.23
CA MET A 80 -0.41 10.49 3.02
C MET A 80 -1.03 9.91 4.31
N SER A 81 -0.29 9.90 5.42
CA SER A 81 -0.75 9.37 6.71
C SER A 81 -2.09 9.96 7.18
N PRO A 82 -2.33 11.29 7.07
CA PRO A 82 -3.62 11.88 7.47
C PRO A 82 -4.82 11.30 6.71
N TYR A 83 -4.66 11.00 5.42
CA TYR A 83 -5.72 10.38 4.62
C TYR A 83 -6.10 8.99 5.15
N PHE A 84 -5.12 8.14 5.42
CA PHE A 84 -5.38 6.79 5.91
C PHE A 84 -6.04 6.80 7.29
N GLY A 85 -5.60 7.67 8.19
CA GLY A 85 -6.23 7.85 9.49
C GLY A 85 -7.65 8.42 9.41
N TYR A 86 -7.89 9.36 8.50
CA TYR A 86 -9.23 9.89 8.23
C TYR A 86 -10.18 8.84 7.66
N ALA A 87 -9.73 8.09 6.65
CA ALA A 87 -10.55 7.07 5.99
C ALA A 87 -11.05 6.00 6.97
N GLU A 88 -10.18 5.51 7.86
CA GLU A 88 -10.57 4.53 8.87
C GLU A 88 -11.65 5.10 9.83
N ARG A 89 -11.47 6.33 10.30
CA ARG A 89 -12.43 6.98 11.21
C ARG A 89 -13.77 7.26 10.54
N LEU A 90 -13.74 7.68 9.28
CA LEU A 90 -14.98 7.90 8.51
C LEU A 90 -15.74 6.59 8.33
N LEU A 91 -15.07 5.51 7.94
CA LEU A 91 -15.69 4.18 7.83
C LEU A 91 -16.25 3.72 9.17
N ALA A 92 -15.53 3.88 10.28
CA ALA A 92 -15.99 3.53 11.61
C ALA A 92 -17.26 4.29 12.05
N SER A 93 -17.41 5.54 11.60
CA SER A 93 -18.58 6.38 11.91
C SER A 93 -19.73 6.23 10.93
N SER A 94 -19.53 5.53 9.82
CA SER A 94 -20.50 5.47 8.70
C SER A 94 -21.72 4.60 8.95
N GLY A 95 -21.68 3.68 9.93
CA GLY A 95 -22.70 2.66 10.13
C GLY A 95 -22.65 1.49 9.14
N LEU A 96 -21.76 1.51 8.16
CA LEU A 96 -21.52 0.41 7.23
C LEU A 96 -20.65 -0.68 7.88
N LYS A 97 -20.85 -1.93 7.48
CA LYS A 97 -19.87 -2.98 7.80
C LYS A 97 -18.61 -2.77 6.98
N TYR A 98 -17.46 -2.78 7.62
CA TYR A 98 -16.18 -2.60 6.91
C TYR A 98 -15.07 -3.48 7.48
N THR A 99 -14.11 -3.81 6.65
CA THR A 99 -12.81 -4.40 7.02
C THR A 99 -11.70 -3.44 6.56
N TYR A 100 -10.80 -3.09 7.47
CA TYR A 100 -9.68 -2.19 7.15
C TYR A 100 -8.39 -3.01 7.00
N VAL A 101 -7.90 -3.16 5.76
CA VAL A 101 -6.70 -3.92 5.45
C VAL A 101 -5.54 -2.96 5.28
N ARG A 102 -4.63 -2.94 6.24
CA ARG A 102 -3.38 -2.17 6.19
C ARG A 102 -2.32 -3.00 5.50
N MET A 103 -1.61 -2.41 4.56
CA MET A 103 -0.52 -3.08 3.86
C MET A 103 0.82 -2.49 4.27
N ALA A 104 1.83 -3.33 4.45
CA ALA A 104 3.21 -2.89 4.58
C ALA A 104 3.76 -2.34 3.24
N MET A 105 5.02 -1.92 3.22
CA MET A 105 5.68 -1.38 2.02
C MET A 105 5.75 -2.43 0.91
N TYR A 106 5.48 -2.03 -0.33
CA TYR A 106 5.62 -2.94 -1.48
C TYR A 106 7.08 -3.25 -1.81
N MET A 107 7.36 -4.53 -2.07
CA MET A 107 8.63 -4.96 -2.67
C MET A 107 8.72 -4.61 -4.16
N ASP A 108 7.58 -4.63 -4.83
CA ASP A 108 7.44 -4.62 -6.29
C ASP A 108 8.11 -3.43 -6.99
N PRO A 109 8.06 -2.19 -6.46
CA PRO A 109 8.71 -1.06 -7.12
C PRO A 109 10.24 -1.21 -7.24
N LEU A 110 10.88 -1.97 -6.36
CA LEU A 110 12.35 -2.09 -6.38
C LEU A 110 12.87 -2.95 -7.52
N LYS A 111 12.10 -3.92 -8.01
CA LYS A 111 12.54 -4.83 -9.07
C LYS A 111 12.84 -4.13 -10.40
N PRO A 112 11.97 -3.23 -10.94
CA PRO A 112 12.29 -2.49 -12.15
C PRO A 112 13.41 -1.46 -11.98
N TYR A 113 13.69 -1.00 -10.74
CA TYR A 113 14.79 -0.07 -10.45
C TYR A 113 16.14 -0.77 -10.23
N LEU A 114 16.17 -2.11 -10.17
CA LEU A 114 17.40 -2.84 -9.90
C LEU A 114 18.56 -2.53 -10.88
N PRO A 115 18.35 -2.39 -12.21
CA PRO A 115 19.41 -1.97 -13.13
C PRO A 115 19.99 -0.58 -12.80
N GLU A 116 19.12 0.39 -12.49
CA GLU A 116 19.55 1.74 -12.12
C GLU A 116 20.38 1.74 -10.82
N LEU A 117 19.92 0.99 -9.82
CA LEU A 117 20.65 0.84 -8.55
C LEU A 117 22.00 0.16 -8.74
N ALA A 118 22.09 -0.82 -9.65
CA ALA A 118 23.34 -1.48 -10.03
C ALA A 118 24.33 -0.53 -10.72
N ASP A 119 23.84 0.30 -11.63
CA ASP A 119 24.66 1.31 -12.32
C ASP A 119 25.15 2.40 -11.35
N MET A 120 24.30 2.86 -10.45
CA MET A 120 24.67 3.83 -9.40
C MET A 120 25.58 3.21 -8.33
N GLN A 121 25.56 1.90 -8.16
CA GLN A 121 26.21 1.14 -7.07
C GLN A 121 25.82 1.63 -5.67
N LYS A 122 24.65 2.26 -5.54
CA LYS A 122 24.18 2.89 -4.30
C LYS A 122 22.68 2.73 -4.11
N LEU A 123 22.31 2.43 -2.85
CA LEU A 123 20.94 2.58 -2.35
C LEU A 123 20.89 3.89 -1.55
N ILE A 124 20.22 4.91 -2.10
CA ILE A 124 20.30 6.30 -1.60
C ILE A 124 19.12 6.72 -0.70
N TYR A 125 18.25 5.79 -0.35
CA TYR A 125 17.00 6.06 0.37
C TYR A 125 17.25 6.62 1.78
N PRO A 126 16.63 7.77 2.16
CA PRO A 126 16.95 8.49 3.38
C PRO A 126 16.23 7.91 4.62
N ALA A 127 16.35 6.60 4.85
CA ALA A 127 15.72 5.91 5.98
C ALA A 127 16.65 5.73 7.21
N GLY A 128 17.89 6.25 7.17
CA GLY A 128 18.83 6.12 8.28
C GLY A 128 19.05 4.68 8.70
N ASP A 129 19.06 4.41 10.00
CA ASP A 129 19.17 3.06 10.57
C ASP A 129 17.81 2.39 10.76
N GLY A 130 16.73 3.01 10.29
CA GLY A 130 15.37 2.48 10.42
C GLY A 130 15.17 1.18 9.64
N ARG A 131 14.26 0.36 10.16
CA ARG A 131 13.79 -0.84 9.47
C ARG A 131 12.43 -0.58 8.84
N ILE A 132 12.20 -1.16 7.69
CA ILE A 132 10.94 -1.04 6.96
C ILE A 132 10.43 -2.45 6.68
N ASN A 133 9.17 -2.70 7.02
CA ASN A 133 8.51 -3.95 6.71
C ASN A 133 8.01 -3.94 5.27
N TYR A 134 8.30 -5.01 4.53
CA TYR A 134 7.95 -5.15 3.11
C TYR A 134 7.08 -6.39 2.89
N ILE A 135 6.19 -6.28 1.90
CA ILE A 135 5.33 -7.37 1.42
C ILE A 135 5.16 -7.28 -0.10
N SER A 136 5.02 -8.41 -0.79
CA SER A 136 4.74 -8.40 -2.23
C SER A 136 3.26 -8.11 -2.53
N ARG A 137 2.95 -7.54 -3.70
CA ARG A 137 1.55 -7.38 -4.16
C ARG A 137 0.85 -8.72 -4.32
N ASP A 138 1.58 -9.76 -4.71
CA ASP A 138 1.03 -11.12 -4.80
C ASP A 138 0.56 -11.62 -3.43
N ASP A 139 1.35 -11.42 -2.38
CA ASP A 139 0.96 -11.81 -1.03
C ASP A 139 -0.19 -10.96 -0.50
N ILE A 140 -0.21 -9.65 -0.78
CA ILE A 140 -1.36 -8.81 -0.46
C ILE A 140 -2.64 -9.36 -1.12
N ALA A 141 -2.56 -9.72 -2.41
CA ALA A 141 -3.69 -10.31 -3.12
C ALA A 141 -4.13 -11.64 -2.50
N ARG A 142 -3.18 -12.51 -2.10
CA ARG A 142 -3.46 -13.76 -1.37
C ARG A 142 -4.21 -13.48 -0.06
N GLY A 143 -3.75 -12.51 0.73
CA GLY A 143 -4.40 -12.11 1.98
C GLY A 143 -5.83 -11.57 1.77
N ILE A 144 -6.03 -10.73 0.75
CA ILE A 144 -7.36 -10.21 0.39
C ILE A 144 -8.30 -11.34 -0.06
N VAL A 145 -7.82 -12.25 -0.91
CA VAL A 145 -8.61 -13.40 -1.36
C VAL A 145 -8.97 -14.32 -0.18
N ALA A 146 -8.03 -14.57 0.72
CA ALA A 146 -8.29 -15.36 1.92
C ALA A 146 -9.35 -14.71 2.81
N LEU A 147 -9.33 -13.39 2.98
CA LEU A 147 -10.38 -12.65 3.70
C LEU A 147 -11.75 -12.80 3.02
N LEU A 148 -11.82 -12.68 1.69
CA LEU A 148 -13.07 -12.82 0.94
C LEU A 148 -13.69 -14.23 1.09
N GLN A 149 -12.85 -15.24 1.26
CA GLN A 149 -13.29 -16.63 1.48
C GLN A 149 -13.70 -16.92 2.93
N GLN A 150 -13.46 -15.98 3.85
CA GLN A 150 -13.73 -16.10 5.28
C GLN A 150 -14.60 -14.93 5.78
N PRO A 151 -15.90 -14.84 5.39
CA PRO A 151 -16.76 -13.71 5.77
C PRO A 151 -16.96 -13.53 7.28
N ASP A 152 -16.75 -14.57 8.06
CA ASP A 152 -16.71 -14.54 9.53
C ASP A 152 -15.55 -13.68 10.07
N LYS A 153 -14.52 -13.47 9.27
CA LYS A 153 -13.37 -12.59 9.58
C LYS A 153 -13.60 -11.11 9.20
N PHE A 154 -14.73 -10.76 8.59
CA PHE A 154 -15.05 -9.39 8.29
C PHE A 154 -15.27 -8.53 9.54
N GLY A 155 -15.12 -7.22 9.41
CA GLY A 155 -15.34 -6.27 10.50
C GLY A 155 -14.13 -6.02 11.41
N HIS A 156 -12.94 -6.48 11.02
CA HIS A 156 -11.70 -6.29 11.76
C HIS A 156 -10.69 -5.42 11.01
N ARG A 157 -9.66 -5.00 11.73
CA ARG A 157 -8.49 -4.30 11.22
C ARG A 157 -7.35 -5.29 11.08
N TYR A 158 -6.81 -5.45 9.88
CA TYR A 158 -5.71 -6.37 9.57
C TYR A 158 -4.47 -5.61 9.15
N LEU A 159 -3.30 -6.18 9.44
CA LEU A 159 -2.01 -5.73 8.91
C LEU A 159 -1.39 -6.86 8.08
N LEU A 160 -1.46 -6.75 6.76
CA LEU A 160 -0.71 -7.62 5.87
C LEU A 160 0.75 -7.15 5.84
N SER A 161 1.61 -7.84 6.54
CA SER A 161 3.04 -7.56 6.65
C SER A 161 3.86 -8.78 6.26
N GLY A 162 5.08 -8.55 5.80
CA GLY A 162 6.06 -9.59 5.54
C GLY A 162 7.27 -9.43 6.47
N TYR A 163 8.44 -9.16 5.90
CA TYR A 163 9.68 -9.09 6.65
C TYR A 163 10.25 -7.66 6.68
N SER A 164 10.86 -7.31 7.79
CA SER A 164 11.54 -6.03 7.95
C SER A 164 13.01 -6.12 7.58
N TYR A 165 13.46 -5.09 6.84
CA TYR A 165 14.86 -4.94 6.46
C TYR A 165 15.34 -3.53 6.82
N SER A 166 16.58 -3.44 7.34
CA SER A 166 17.33 -2.19 7.30
C SER A 166 17.75 -1.90 5.86
N MET A 167 18.09 -0.65 5.56
CA MET A 167 18.56 -0.30 4.21
C MET A 167 19.89 -0.98 3.87
N THR A 168 20.74 -1.28 4.88
CA THR A 168 21.98 -2.04 4.68
C THR A 168 21.71 -3.50 4.30
N GLU A 169 20.76 -4.16 4.99
CA GLU A 169 20.33 -5.53 4.63
C GLU A 169 19.70 -5.55 3.22
N LEU A 170 18.86 -4.55 2.93
CA LEU A 170 18.23 -4.42 1.61
C LEU A 170 19.27 -4.22 0.50
N ALA A 171 20.28 -3.36 0.72
CA ALA A 171 21.37 -3.15 -0.22
C ALA A 171 22.17 -4.43 -0.50
N ALA A 172 22.41 -5.26 0.53
CA ALA A 172 23.05 -6.55 0.36
C ALA A 172 22.22 -7.52 -0.50
N ILE A 173 20.91 -7.60 -0.24
CA ILE A 173 19.97 -8.43 -1.03
C ILE A 173 19.93 -7.97 -2.49
N LEU A 174 19.84 -6.66 -2.72
CA LEU A 174 19.82 -6.08 -4.07
C LEU A 174 21.14 -6.30 -4.80
N SER A 175 22.30 -6.26 -4.08
CA SER A 175 23.62 -6.58 -4.63
C SER A 175 23.69 -8.01 -5.14
N GLU A 176 23.18 -8.96 -4.36
CA GLU A 176 23.13 -10.38 -4.76
C GLU A 176 22.26 -10.57 -6.01
N ALA A 177 21.08 -9.96 -6.03
CA ALA A 177 20.14 -10.04 -7.16
C ALA A 177 20.68 -9.38 -8.44
N ALA A 178 21.42 -8.26 -8.31
CA ALA A 178 22.00 -7.53 -9.42
C ALA A 178 23.31 -8.14 -9.93
N GLY A 179 23.96 -9.01 -9.16
CA GLY A 179 25.32 -9.51 -9.45
C GLY A 179 26.39 -8.39 -9.40
N SER A 180 26.11 -7.28 -8.74
CA SER A 180 27.02 -6.14 -8.60
C SER A 180 26.86 -5.49 -7.22
N LYS A 181 27.94 -4.84 -6.74
CA LYS A 181 27.91 -4.23 -5.40
C LYS A 181 27.01 -3.00 -5.39
N ILE A 182 26.05 -2.98 -4.48
CA ILE A 182 25.19 -1.84 -4.16
C ILE A 182 25.41 -1.51 -2.67
N GLU A 183 25.91 -0.33 -2.36
CA GLU A 183 26.13 0.11 -0.98
C GLU A 183 25.01 1.02 -0.50
N TYR A 184 24.60 0.87 0.76
CA TYR A 184 23.73 1.86 1.38
C TYR A 184 24.47 3.17 1.61
N SER A 185 24.03 4.23 0.94
CA SER A 185 24.64 5.57 0.98
C SER A 185 23.54 6.63 0.96
N PRO A 186 22.84 6.84 2.08
CA PRO A 186 21.68 7.73 2.10
C PRO A 186 22.04 9.16 1.73
N VAL A 187 21.16 9.80 0.98
CA VAL A 187 21.20 11.25 0.75
C VAL A 187 20.28 11.96 1.75
N SER A 188 20.33 13.29 1.81
CA SER A 188 19.36 14.04 2.63
C SER A 188 17.94 13.93 2.06
N LEU A 189 16.94 14.20 2.90
CA LEU A 189 15.52 14.21 2.47
C LEU A 189 15.28 15.21 1.34
N GLU A 190 15.92 16.39 1.40
CA GLU A 190 15.83 17.43 0.38
C GLU A 190 16.39 16.93 -0.94
N LYS A 191 17.62 16.36 -0.90
CA LYS A 191 18.28 15.84 -2.11
C LYS A 191 17.48 14.70 -2.73
N PHE A 192 16.96 13.79 -1.91
CA PHE A 192 16.10 12.70 -2.38
C PHE A 192 14.83 13.23 -3.04
N SER A 193 14.18 14.23 -2.40
CA SER A 193 12.99 14.88 -2.94
C SER A 193 13.25 15.51 -4.31
N GLU A 194 14.36 16.21 -4.47
CA GLU A 194 14.75 16.81 -5.78
C GLU A 194 14.95 15.76 -6.87
N MET A 195 15.57 14.61 -6.53
CA MET A 195 15.89 13.57 -7.51
C MET A 195 14.66 12.84 -8.04
N TYR A 196 13.59 12.75 -7.25
CA TYR A 196 12.39 11.99 -7.59
C TYR A 196 11.13 12.85 -7.72
N ASP A 197 11.27 14.16 -8.06
CA ASP A 197 10.14 15.10 -8.14
C ASP A 197 9.36 15.08 -9.48
N GLU A 198 9.30 13.92 -10.10
CA GLU A 198 8.47 13.69 -11.30
C GLU A 198 7.42 12.60 -11.03
N PRO A 199 6.11 12.93 -11.02
CA PRO A 199 5.49 14.25 -11.20
C PRO A 199 5.74 15.18 -10.01
N LYS A 200 5.65 16.50 -10.23
CA LYS A 200 5.93 17.52 -9.21
C LYS A 200 5.24 17.26 -7.88
N GLY A 201 6.01 17.30 -6.79
CA GLY A 201 5.57 16.99 -5.42
C GLY A 201 5.69 15.51 -5.05
N PHE A 202 5.98 14.63 -5.99
CA PHE A 202 6.14 13.20 -5.72
C PHE A 202 7.41 12.90 -4.92
N GLY A 203 8.50 13.61 -5.20
CA GLY A 203 9.74 13.48 -4.45
C GLY A 203 9.58 13.79 -2.97
N ALA A 204 8.88 14.88 -2.63
CA ALA A 204 8.58 15.23 -1.23
C ALA A 204 7.69 14.16 -0.55
N LEU A 205 6.75 13.59 -1.28
CA LEU A 205 5.92 12.49 -0.79
C LEU A 205 6.77 11.26 -0.45
N LEU A 206 7.64 10.82 -1.36
CA LEU A 206 8.54 9.69 -1.14
C LEU A 206 9.53 9.95 0.01
N ALA A 207 10.13 11.15 0.05
CA ALA A 207 11.05 11.53 1.13
C ALA A 207 10.37 11.42 2.50
N SER A 208 9.15 11.93 2.64
CA SER A 208 8.37 11.84 3.89
C SER A 208 8.06 10.40 4.31
N MET A 209 7.93 9.49 3.36
CA MET A 209 7.75 8.07 3.63
C MET A 209 9.03 7.44 4.20
N TYR A 210 10.20 7.74 3.62
CA TYR A 210 11.47 7.26 4.17
C TYR A 210 11.82 7.91 5.51
N GLU A 211 11.41 9.17 5.73
CA GLU A 211 11.49 9.79 7.05
C GLU A 211 10.70 9.00 8.11
N ALA A 212 9.49 8.55 7.76
CA ALA A 212 8.72 7.65 8.63
C ALA A 212 9.47 6.34 8.92
N GLY A 213 10.16 5.78 7.92
CA GLY A 213 11.05 4.64 8.10
C GLY A 213 12.21 4.94 9.06
N ALA A 214 12.91 6.07 8.88
CA ALA A 214 14.00 6.51 9.76
C ALA A 214 13.55 6.67 11.23
N ARG A 215 12.27 7.04 11.45
CA ARG A 215 11.67 7.15 12.80
C ARG A 215 11.16 5.82 13.35
N GLY A 216 11.37 4.69 12.68
CA GLY A 216 10.90 3.35 13.10
C GLY A 216 9.38 3.15 12.97
N LEU A 217 8.66 4.05 12.29
CA LEU A 217 7.21 3.97 12.16
C LEU A 217 6.74 2.98 11.10
N LEU A 218 7.66 2.46 10.28
CA LEU A 218 7.40 1.49 9.23
C LEU A 218 7.95 0.08 9.55
N ASP A 219 8.28 -0.20 10.81
CA ASP A 219 8.73 -1.51 11.30
C ASP A 219 7.62 -2.22 12.10
N GLN A 220 6.41 -2.26 11.55
CA GLN A 220 5.28 -2.95 12.17
C GLN A 220 5.15 -4.36 11.64
N HIS A 221 4.84 -5.29 12.54
CA HIS A 221 4.63 -6.70 12.26
C HIS A 221 3.25 -7.17 12.72
N SER A 222 2.71 -8.15 12.01
CA SER A 222 1.53 -8.89 12.38
C SER A 222 1.62 -10.33 11.87
N ASN A 223 0.94 -11.24 12.53
CA ASN A 223 0.74 -12.62 12.06
C ASN A 223 -0.56 -12.75 11.22
N ASP A 224 -1.23 -11.65 10.90
CA ASP A 224 -2.53 -11.67 10.20
C ASP A 224 -2.44 -12.38 8.86
N PHE A 225 -1.36 -12.15 8.10
CA PHE A 225 -1.15 -12.82 6.81
C PHE A 225 -1.09 -14.35 7.00
N GLU A 226 -0.26 -14.84 7.93
CA GLU A 226 -0.09 -16.27 8.19
C GLU A 226 -1.38 -16.91 8.71
N GLN A 227 -2.13 -16.20 9.57
CA GLN A 227 -3.41 -16.67 10.09
C GLN A 227 -4.51 -16.75 9.03
N LEU A 228 -4.49 -15.87 8.05
CA LEU A 228 -5.48 -15.81 6.96
C LEU A 228 -5.15 -16.80 5.84
N VAL A 229 -3.89 -16.85 5.43
CA VAL A 229 -3.44 -17.59 4.24
C VAL A 229 -2.95 -18.99 4.58
N HIS A 230 -2.65 -19.26 5.85
CA HIS A 230 -2.02 -20.51 6.36
C HIS A 230 -0.67 -20.81 5.69
N ASP A 231 0.07 -19.77 5.33
CA ASP A 231 1.37 -19.81 4.70
C ASP A 231 2.18 -18.57 5.06
N LYS A 232 3.46 -18.55 4.78
CA LYS A 232 4.34 -17.40 5.02
C LYS A 232 4.35 -16.44 3.84
N PRO A 233 4.51 -15.12 4.07
CA PRO A 233 4.77 -14.19 2.99
C PRO A 233 6.15 -14.45 2.39
N GLN A 234 6.34 -14.05 1.13
CA GLN A 234 7.63 -14.16 0.45
C GLN A 234 8.67 -13.25 1.13
N THR A 235 9.89 -13.76 1.23
CA THR A 235 11.05 -12.91 1.55
C THR A 235 11.49 -12.09 0.34
N PHE A 236 12.25 -11.02 0.55
CA PHE A 236 12.77 -10.21 -0.55
C PHE A 236 13.65 -11.01 -1.53
N PRO A 237 14.59 -11.89 -1.08
CA PRO A 237 15.35 -12.75 -1.98
C PRO A 237 14.49 -13.69 -2.84
N GLU A 238 13.41 -14.25 -2.28
CA GLU A 238 12.48 -15.10 -3.03
C GLU A 238 11.71 -14.31 -4.07
N PHE A 239 11.28 -13.09 -3.72
CA PHE A 239 10.57 -12.19 -4.62
C PHE A 239 11.43 -11.79 -5.84
N LEU A 240 12.71 -11.48 -5.64
CA LEU A 240 13.61 -11.05 -6.73
C LEU A 240 13.99 -12.18 -7.69
N LYS A 241 13.93 -13.45 -7.25
CA LYS A 241 14.22 -14.63 -8.09
C LYS A 241 13.14 -14.96 -9.11
N LYS A 242 11.91 -14.45 -8.93
CA LYS A 242 10.78 -14.60 -9.87
C LYS A 242 10.86 -13.59 -11.00
#